data_5ffa66971e937b5e15a23c3096ab8b8a
#
_entry.id   5ffa66971e937b5e15a23c3096ab8b8a
#
_cell.length_a   1.000
_cell.length_b   1.000
_cell.length_c   1.000
_cell.angle_alpha   90.00
_cell.angle_beta   90.00
_cell.angle_gamma   90.00
#
_symmetry.space_group_name_H-M   'P 1'
#
loop_
_entity.id
_entity.type
_entity.pdbx_description
1 polymer ?
#
loop_
_entity_poly.entity_id
_entity_poly.type
_entity_poly.pdbx_seq_one_letter_code
_entity_poly.pdbx_strand_id
1 'polypeptide(L)'
;MMVNIPRIAAVSYLNTIPFIYGIRHEGNFKAELLLSPPSGCYQNYLEGKADIALMPSAMVPTLKSTSIITDYCIGSSGIVRTVEIFSNVPIQQVRRIFLDPHSRTSVQLAGYLAANYWHIEPEWYALEDYTQVAFAQKDDAFLLIGDKVFDHEGLFNYSYDLSQEWNKATHLPFAFAVWVARKGTPYEHIDALQRALTFGVESTWEAIVEAGFDKKHYNAYEYLTQNIDFVFNAEKHAALQKFWDAGLKIEPRSNPG
;
A
#
# COMPACT_ATOMS: atom_id res chain seq x y z
N MET A 1 23.84 29.65 0.67
CA MET A 1 23.76 28.18 0.72
C MET A 1 22.61 27.77 -0.14
N MET A 2 22.79 26.82 -1.08
CA MET A 2 21.65 26.24 -1.79
C MET A 2 20.81 25.46 -0.77
N VAL A 3 19.53 25.80 -0.67
CA VAL A 3 18.58 25.01 0.15
C VAL A 3 18.50 23.65 -0.50
N ASN A 4 18.98 22.62 0.20
CA ASN A 4 18.88 21.25 -0.28
C ASN A 4 17.39 20.83 -0.15
N ILE A 5 16.67 20.78 -1.25
CA ILE A 5 15.25 20.40 -1.29
C ILE A 5 15.19 18.88 -1.37
N PRO A 6 14.51 18.17 -0.42
CA PRO A 6 14.40 16.73 -0.46
C PRO A 6 13.55 16.26 -1.63
N ARG A 7 13.96 15.17 -2.27
CA ARG A 7 13.19 14.47 -3.30
C ARG A 7 12.42 13.36 -2.62
N ILE A 8 11.10 13.38 -2.75
CA ILE A 8 10.17 12.50 -2.04
C ILE A 8 9.39 11.66 -3.06
N ALA A 9 9.55 10.33 -3.00
CA ALA A 9 8.71 9.42 -3.76
C ALA A 9 7.44 9.08 -2.96
N ALA A 10 6.28 9.37 -3.53
CA ALA A 10 4.98 9.06 -2.92
C ALA A 10 4.08 8.31 -3.89
N VAL A 11 3.15 7.52 -3.34
CA VAL A 11 2.20 6.73 -4.12
C VAL A 11 1.11 7.63 -4.70
N SER A 12 0.69 7.36 -5.95
CA SER A 12 -0.30 8.17 -6.68
C SER A 12 -1.74 7.65 -6.53
N TYR A 13 -2.09 7.02 -5.40
CA TYR A 13 -3.43 6.51 -5.11
C TYR A 13 -4.19 7.41 -4.13
N LEU A 14 -5.52 7.22 -4.08
CA LEU A 14 -6.41 7.94 -3.16
C LEU A 14 -5.91 7.95 -1.70
N ASN A 15 -5.43 6.79 -1.20
CA ASN A 15 -4.96 6.69 0.19
C ASN A 15 -3.74 7.57 0.52
N THR A 16 -3.06 8.12 -0.47
CA THR A 16 -1.88 8.98 -0.26
C THR A 16 -2.21 10.48 -0.45
N ILE A 17 -3.40 10.81 -0.93
CA ILE A 17 -3.79 12.19 -1.23
C ILE A 17 -3.64 13.14 -0.03
N PRO A 18 -4.02 12.77 1.22
CA PRO A 18 -3.78 13.64 2.36
C PRO A 18 -2.30 13.98 2.54
N PHE A 19 -1.42 13.01 2.38
CA PHE A 19 0.03 13.22 2.48
C PHE A 19 0.55 14.15 1.38
N ILE A 20 0.10 13.93 0.12
CA ILE A 20 0.50 14.76 -1.02
C ILE A 20 0.03 16.21 -0.81
N TYR A 21 -1.20 16.39 -0.33
CA TYR A 21 -1.75 17.70 0.00
C TYR A 21 -0.91 18.40 1.08
N GLY A 22 -0.61 17.69 2.17
CA GLY A 22 0.22 18.22 3.24
C GLY A 22 1.61 18.64 2.77
N ILE A 23 2.29 17.82 1.96
CA ILE A 23 3.61 18.15 1.41
C ILE A 23 3.58 19.39 0.51
N ARG A 24 2.47 19.63 -0.19
CA ARG A 24 2.30 20.80 -1.09
C ARG A 24 1.91 22.08 -0.36
N HIS A 25 1.15 21.97 0.73
CA HIS A 25 0.46 23.11 1.35
C HIS A 25 0.94 23.45 2.77
N GLU A 26 1.74 22.59 3.43
CA GLU A 26 2.42 23.00 4.67
C GLU A 26 3.41 24.09 4.34
N GLY A 27 3.12 25.33 4.82
CA GLY A 27 3.66 26.58 4.29
C GLY A 27 5.19 26.76 4.36
N ASN A 28 5.90 25.95 5.14
CA ASN A 28 7.34 26.01 5.32
C ASN A 28 8.09 24.81 4.70
N PHE A 29 7.38 23.83 4.14
CA PHE A 29 8.00 22.66 3.55
C PHE A 29 8.10 22.78 2.02
N LYS A 30 9.31 22.63 1.51
CA LYS A 30 9.57 22.54 0.06
C LYS A 30 10.18 21.20 -0.24
N ALA A 31 9.54 20.44 -1.12
CA ALA A 31 10.01 19.15 -1.58
C ALA A 31 9.74 18.96 -3.07
N GLU A 32 10.59 18.18 -3.74
CA GLU A 32 10.30 17.66 -5.07
C GLU A 32 9.55 16.33 -4.93
N LEU A 33 8.31 16.28 -5.45
CA LEU A 33 7.46 15.09 -5.39
C LEU A 33 7.59 14.26 -6.67
N LEU A 34 7.90 12.97 -6.49
CA LEU A 34 7.92 11.94 -7.53
C LEU A 34 6.74 10.99 -7.28
N LEU A 35 5.64 11.18 -8.02
CA LEU A 35 4.43 10.36 -7.87
C LEU A 35 4.50 9.14 -8.78
N SER A 36 4.23 7.96 -8.22
CA SER A 36 4.27 6.68 -8.95
C SER A 36 3.45 5.60 -8.24
N PRO A 37 3.14 4.47 -8.89
CA PRO A 37 2.63 3.29 -8.17
C PRO A 37 3.61 2.82 -7.08
N PRO A 38 3.17 1.99 -6.10
CA PRO A 38 4.03 1.52 -5.01
C PRO A 38 5.34 0.88 -5.46
N SER A 39 5.30 0.06 -6.52
CA SER A 39 6.51 -0.53 -7.12
C SER A 39 7.47 0.52 -7.70
N GLY A 40 6.93 1.63 -8.23
CA GLY A 40 7.71 2.76 -8.74
C GLY A 40 8.37 3.58 -7.62
N CYS A 41 7.71 3.75 -6.46
CA CYS A 41 8.33 4.40 -5.29
C CYS A 41 9.57 3.63 -4.83
N TYR A 42 9.48 2.31 -4.75
CA TYR A 42 10.62 1.45 -4.42
C TYR A 42 11.77 1.62 -5.43
N GLN A 43 11.45 1.60 -6.73
CA GLN A 43 12.46 1.74 -7.79
C GLN A 43 13.14 3.11 -7.76
N ASN A 44 12.37 4.21 -7.64
CA ASN A 44 12.91 5.56 -7.52
C ASN A 44 13.86 5.72 -6.33
N TYR A 45 13.52 5.06 -5.21
CA TYR A 45 14.37 5.06 -4.04
C TYR A 45 15.67 4.27 -4.28
N LEU A 46 15.61 3.07 -4.85
CA LEU A 46 16.81 2.25 -5.16
C LEU A 46 17.77 2.97 -6.11
N GLU A 47 17.24 3.61 -7.14
CA GLU A 47 18.02 4.33 -8.15
C GLU A 47 18.60 5.67 -7.65
N GLY A 48 18.30 6.06 -6.39
CA GLY A 48 18.78 7.32 -5.83
C GLY A 48 18.06 8.55 -6.37
N LYS A 49 16.92 8.39 -7.02
CA LYS A 49 16.07 9.49 -7.50
C LYS A 49 15.28 10.13 -6.37
N ALA A 50 15.04 9.40 -5.27
CA ALA A 50 14.38 9.90 -4.07
C ALA A 50 15.28 9.73 -2.83
N ASP A 51 15.21 10.72 -1.94
CA ASP A 51 15.92 10.73 -0.66
C ASP A 51 15.04 10.17 0.46
N ILE A 52 13.72 10.39 0.32
CA ILE A 52 12.65 9.91 1.20
C ILE A 52 11.61 9.20 0.31
N ALA A 53 10.98 8.14 0.82
CA ALA A 53 9.95 7.43 0.07
C ALA A 53 8.86 6.85 0.97
N LEU A 54 7.62 6.85 0.47
CA LEU A 54 6.55 6.00 0.98
C LEU A 54 6.77 4.59 0.43
N MET A 55 7.36 3.74 1.26
CA MET A 55 7.92 2.44 0.87
C MET A 55 6.93 1.31 1.14
N PRO A 56 6.66 0.42 0.16
CA PRO A 56 5.96 -0.83 0.45
C PRO A 56 6.65 -1.58 1.60
N SER A 57 5.90 -1.88 2.66
CA SER A 57 6.49 -2.39 3.92
C SER A 57 7.23 -3.73 3.76
N ALA A 58 6.81 -4.59 2.82
CA ALA A 58 7.53 -5.82 2.51
C ALA A 58 8.96 -5.58 1.96
N MET A 59 9.24 -4.40 1.41
CA MET A 59 10.54 -4.09 0.83
C MET A 59 11.53 -3.50 1.84
N VAL A 60 11.06 -3.03 2.99
CA VAL A 60 11.90 -2.38 4.01
C VAL A 60 13.09 -3.25 4.45
N PRO A 61 12.93 -4.56 4.73
CA PRO A 61 14.05 -5.41 5.14
C PRO A 61 15.12 -5.61 4.06
N THR A 62 14.81 -5.33 2.80
CA THR A 62 15.76 -5.45 1.69
C THR A 62 16.65 -4.22 1.53
N LEU A 63 16.31 -3.12 2.19
CA LEU A 63 16.99 -1.84 2.04
C LEU A 63 18.19 -1.73 2.99
N LYS A 64 19.32 -1.28 2.44
CA LYS A 64 20.53 -0.96 3.24
C LYS A 64 20.57 0.52 3.56
N SER A 65 21.11 0.85 4.74
CA SER A 65 21.31 2.25 5.16
C SER A 65 20.03 3.10 5.07
N THR A 66 18.90 2.52 5.50
CA THR A 66 17.58 3.12 5.49
C THR A 66 16.97 3.02 6.88
N SER A 67 16.22 4.02 7.27
CA SER A 67 15.44 4.03 8.51
C SER A 67 13.98 4.33 8.21
N ILE A 68 13.07 3.70 8.94
CA ILE A 68 11.67 4.13 9.00
C ILE A 68 11.63 5.45 9.75
N ILE A 69 10.89 6.40 9.23
CA ILE A 69 10.75 7.75 9.76
C ILE A 69 9.27 8.10 9.89
N THR A 70 8.97 9.12 10.66
CA THR A 70 7.62 9.65 10.92
C THR A 70 6.67 8.66 11.63
N ASP A 71 5.61 9.21 12.23
CA ASP A 71 4.55 8.44 12.90
C ASP A 71 3.37 8.16 11.96
N TYR A 72 3.62 8.17 10.64
CA TYR A 72 2.60 7.99 9.61
C TYR A 72 2.90 6.82 8.67
N CYS A 73 1.82 6.16 8.25
CA CYS A 73 1.85 5.04 7.29
C CYS A 73 0.58 5.01 6.44
N ILE A 74 0.54 4.16 5.45
CA ILE A 74 -0.71 3.67 4.87
C ILE A 74 -1.01 2.33 5.54
N GLY A 75 -1.98 2.31 6.43
CA GLY A 75 -2.35 1.13 7.21
C GLY A 75 -3.86 0.99 7.38
N SER A 76 -4.26 -0.06 8.09
CA SER A 76 -5.64 -0.31 8.50
C SER A 76 -5.68 -1.16 9.75
N SER A 77 -6.67 -0.93 10.59
CA SER A 77 -6.95 -1.73 11.81
C SER A 77 -8.10 -2.71 11.61
N GLY A 78 -8.56 -2.90 10.36
CA GLY A 78 -9.67 -3.79 9.98
C GLY A 78 -9.76 -3.89 8.47
N ILE A 79 -10.90 -3.54 7.89
CA ILE A 79 -11.13 -3.53 6.44
C ILE A 79 -10.40 -2.35 5.81
N VAL A 80 -9.55 -2.60 4.80
CA VAL A 80 -8.85 -1.56 4.04
C VAL A 80 -9.56 -1.16 2.74
N ARG A 81 -10.44 -2.01 2.20
CA ARG A 81 -11.23 -1.86 0.95
C ARG A 81 -10.44 -1.78 -0.36
N THR A 82 -9.18 -1.46 -0.33
CA THR A 82 -8.38 -1.24 -1.54
C THR A 82 -7.23 -2.23 -1.70
N VAL A 83 -7.29 -3.36 -1.00
CA VAL A 83 -6.36 -4.49 -1.13
C VAL A 83 -7.16 -5.78 -0.98
N GLU A 84 -7.66 -6.31 -2.09
CA GLU A 84 -8.58 -7.44 -2.07
C GLU A 84 -8.19 -8.57 -3.03
N ILE A 85 -8.50 -9.80 -2.64
CA ILE A 85 -8.55 -10.95 -3.53
C ILE A 85 -10.01 -11.21 -3.91
N PHE A 86 -10.30 -11.13 -5.19
CA PHE A 86 -11.61 -11.44 -5.78
C PHE A 86 -11.61 -12.85 -6.36
N SER A 87 -12.71 -13.61 -6.16
CA SER A 87 -12.89 -14.96 -6.70
C SER A 87 -14.37 -15.32 -6.91
N ASN A 88 -14.62 -16.28 -7.80
CA ASN A 88 -15.96 -16.85 -7.99
C ASN A 88 -16.19 -18.15 -7.19
N VAL A 89 -15.18 -18.62 -6.48
CA VAL A 89 -15.24 -19.77 -5.57
C VAL A 89 -14.68 -19.39 -4.19
N PRO A 90 -15.03 -20.13 -3.11
CA PRO A 90 -14.40 -19.96 -1.81
C PRO A 90 -12.87 -20.06 -1.90
N ILE A 91 -12.15 -19.34 -1.04
CA ILE A 91 -10.68 -19.27 -1.08
C ILE A 91 -10.00 -20.65 -1.06
N GLN A 92 -10.59 -21.62 -0.38
CA GLN A 92 -10.10 -23.01 -0.29
C GLN A 92 -10.20 -23.78 -1.63
N GLN A 93 -10.96 -23.26 -2.59
CA GLN A 93 -11.12 -23.85 -3.93
C GLN A 93 -10.33 -23.11 -5.01
N VAL A 94 -9.71 -21.99 -4.63
CA VAL A 94 -8.87 -21.21 -5.55
C VAL A 94 -7.60 -21.98 -5.89
N ARG A 95 -7.30 -22.11 -7.18
CA ARG A 95 -6.10 -22.79 -7.68
C ARG A 95 -5.05 -21.83 -8.19
N ARG A 96 -5.47 -20.71 -8.77
CA ARG A 96 -4.56 -19.72 -9.35
C ARG A 96 -4.91 -18.33 -8.81
N ILE A 97 -3.88 -17.59 -8.40
CA ILE A 97 -4.04 -16.20 -7.97
C ILE A 97 -3.17 -15.32 -8.87
N PHE A 98 -3.82 -14.39 -9.58
CA PHE A 98 -3.18 -13.40 -10.42
C PHE A 98 -2.90 -12.14 -9.61
N LEU A 99 -1.65 -11.70 -9.61
CA LEU A 99 -1.11 -10.69 -8.71
C LEU A 99 -0.93 -9.35 -9.41
N ASP A 100 -1.48 -8.30 -8.85
CA ASP A 100 -1.34 -6.92 -9.33
C ASP A 100 0.15 -6.53 -9.45
N PRO A 101 0.62 -6.10 -10.64
CA PRO A 101 2.04 -5.78 -10.89
C PRO A 101 2.54 -4.58 -10.10
N HIS A 102 1.64 -3.72 -9.63
CA HIS A 102 1.99 -2.55 -8.82
C HIS A 102 2.22 -2.90 -7.34
N SER A 103 1.75 -4.08 -6.90
CA SER A 103 1.87 -4.51 -5.51
C SER A 103 3.23 -5.14 -5.20
N ARG A 104 3.73 -4.90 -3.98
CA ARG A 104 4.85 -5.62 -3.39
C ARG A 104 4.43 -6.20 -2.03
N THR A 105 3.88 -5.36 -1.17
CA THR A 105 3.45 -5.76 0.17
C THR A 105 2.28 -6.73 0.13
N SER A 106 1.23 -6.41 -0.64
CA SER A 106 0.01 -7.23 -0.68
C SER A 106 0.25 -8.62 -1.28
N VAL A 107 1.21 -8.74 -2.22
CA VAL A 107 1.66 -10.03 -2.76
C VAL A 107 2.23 -10.92 -1.64
N GLN A 108 3.14 -10.38 -0.83
CA GLN A 108 3.73 -11.13 0.28
C GLN A 108 2.71 -11.41 1.39
N LEU A 109 1.77 -10.48 1.63
CA LEU A 109 0.69 -10.66 2.60
C LEU A 109 -0.27 -11.78 2.16
N ALA A 110 -0.63 -11.83 0.86
CA ALA A 110 -1.43 -12.94 0.32
C ALA A 110 -0.72 -14.29 0.52
N GLY A 111 0.59 -14.34 0.29
CA GLY A 111 1.41 -15.53 0.56
C GLY A 111 1.42 -15.94 2.03
N TYR A 112 1.54 -14.95 2.93
CA TYR A 112 1.43 -15.20 4.38
C TYR A 112 0.08 -15.82 4.74
N LEU A 113 -1.01 -15.23 4.26
CA LEU A 113 -2.37 -15.69 4.55
C LEU A 113 -2.65 -17.08 3.95
N ALA A 114 -2.18 -17.32 2.73
CA ALA A 114 -2.29 -18.64 2.09
C ALA A 114 -1.66 -19.74 2.94
N ALA A 115 -0.44 -19.53 3.41
CA ALA A 115 0.31 -20.54 4.16
C ALA A 115 -0.14 -20.66 5.61
N ASN A 116 -0.45 -19.55 6.31
CA ASN A 116 -0.60 -19.56 7.76
C ASN A 116 -2.05 -19.44 8.25
N TYR A 117 -2.99 -19.06 7.37
CA TYR A 117 -4.38 -18.83 7.76
C TYR A 117 -5.38 -19.59 6.91
N TRP A 118 -5.28 -19.49 5.58
CA TRP A 118 -6.20 -20.22 4.69
C TRP A 118 -5.78 -21.65 4.44
N HIS A 119 -4.50 -21.99 4.67
CA HIS A 119 -3.90 -23.31 4.45
C HIS A 119 -4.12 -23.83 3.03
N ILE A 120 -3.78 -22.98 2.05
CA ILE A 120 -3.88 -23.28 0.61
C ILE A 120 -2.52 -23.08 -0.07
N GLU A 121 -2.32 -23.77 -1.18
CA GLU A 121 -1.11 -23.70 -2.01
C GLU A 121 -1.48 -23.37 -3.47
N PRO A 122 -1.95 -22.15 -3.76
CA PRO A 122 -2.30 -21.77 -5.12
C PRO A 122 -1.06 -21.53 -5.98
N GLU A 123 -1.23 -21.63 -7.29
CA GLU A 123 -0.23 -21.12 -8.22
C GLU A 123 -0.33 -19.59 -8.32
N TRP A 124 0.82 -18.92 -8.31
CA TRP A 124 0.93 -17.47 -8.31
C TRP A 124 1.36 -17.00 -9.69
N TYR A 125 0.54 -16.17 -10.35
CA TYR A 125 0.80 -15.61 -11.67
C TYR A 125 0.86 -14.09 -11.63
N ALA A 126 1.67 -13.48 -12.51
CA ALA A 126 1.60 -12.05 -12.74
C ALA A 126 0.32 -11.70 -13.51
N LEU A 127 -0.41 -10.69 -13.05
CA LEU A 127 -1.49 -10.07 -13.83
C LEU A 127 -0.85 -9.12 -14.85
N GLU A 128 -0.84 -9.50 -16.11
CA GLU A 128 -0.20 -8.71 -17.18
C GLU A 128 -1.10 -7.56 -17.66
N ASP A 129 -2.41 -7.82 -17.71
CA ASP A 129 -3.43 -6.85 -18.11
C ASP A 129 -4.70 -7.06 -17.27
N TYR A 130 -5.29 -5.96 -16.79
CA TYR A 130 -6.54 -5.98 -16.02
C TYR A 130 -7.75 -6.49 -16.82
N THR A 131 -7.70 -6.50 -18.15
CA THR A 131 -8.73 -7.14 -18.99
C THR A 131 -8.82 -8.65 -18.77
N GLN A 132 -7.75 -9.29 -18.29
CA GLN A 132 -7.74 -10.73 -17.94
C GLN A 132 -8.77 -11.07 -16.88
N VAL A 133 -9.12 -10.11 -16.01
CA VAL A 133 -10.16 -10.30 -14.98
C VAL A 133 -11.51 -10.68 -15.59
N ALA A 134 -11.83 -10.18 -16.78
CA ALA A 134 -13.06 -10.50 -17.51
C ALA A 134 -13.08 -11.93 -18.10
N PHE A 135 -11.92 -12.57 -18.22
CA PHE A 135 -11.76 -13.91 -18.81
C PHE A 135 -11.37 -14.97 -17.76
N ALA A 136 -11.62 -14.67 -16.48
CA ALA A 136 -11.33 -15.55 -15.36
C ALA A 136 -11.91 -16.95 -15.53
N GLN A 137 -11.13 -17.98 -15.28
CA GLN A 137 -11.66 -19.33 -15.09
C GLN A 137 -12.35 -19.42 -13.72
N LYS A 138 -13.18 -20.46 -13.51
CA LYS A 138 -14.01 -20.56 -12.32
C LYS A 138 -13.23 -20.54 -11.01
N ASP A 139 -12.03 -21.14 -10.99
CA ASP A 139 -11.14 -21.30 -9.83
C ASP A 139 -9.96 -20.31 -9.81
N ASP A 140 -10.06 -19.25 -10.63
CA ASP A 140 -9.13 -18.13 -10.60
C ASP A 140 -9.51 -17.12 -9.52
N ALA A 141 -8.49 -16.44 -9.01
CA ALA A 141 -8.63 -15.27 -8.15
C ALA A 141 -7.68 -14.16 -8.58
N PHE A 142 -8.01 -12.92 -8.22
CA PHE A 142 -7.26 -11.73 -8.61
C PHE A 142 -6.98 -10.88 -7.37
N LEU A 143 -5.69 -10.70 -7.04
CA LEU A 143 -5.27 -9.70 -6.08
C LEU A 143 -5.19 -8.35 -6.79
N LEU A 144 -6.04 -7.42 -6.41
CA LEU A 144 -6.04 -6.05 -6.90
C LEU A 144 -5.74 -5.07 -5.77
N ILE A 145 -5.08 -3.95 -6.12
CA ILE A 145 -4.75 -2.88 -5.16
C ILE A 145 -5.08 -1.50 -5.71
N GLY A 146 -5.31 -0.57 -4.77
CA GLY A 146 -5.58 0.84 -5.07
C GLY A 146 -6.99 1.09 -5.56
N ASP A 147 -7.21 2.27 -6.12
CA ASP A 147 -8.54 2.81 -6.41
C ASP A 147 -9.38 1.97 -7.37
N LYS A 148 -8.74 1.19 -8.24
CA LYS A 148 -9.42 0.26 -9.16
C LYS A 148 -10.22 -0.85 -8.46
N VAL A 149 -9.93 -1.13 -7.19
CA VAL A 149 -10.67 -2.14 -6.40
C VAL A 149 -12.15 -1.75 -6.31
N PHE A 150 -12.45 -0.46 -6.18
CA PHE A 150 -13.83 0.04 -6.14
C PHE A 150 -14.63 -0.29 -7.41
N ASP A 151 -13.96 -0.36 -8.56
CA ASP A 151 -14.60 -0.71 -9.84
C ASP A 151 -14.94 -2.21 -9.95
N HIS A 152 -14.40 -3.05 -9.04
CA HIS A 152 -14.60 -4.50 -9.03
C HIS A 152 -15.51 -4.97 -7.89
N GLU A 153 -15.93 -4.07 -7.00
CA GLU A 153 -16.87 -4.40 -5.91
C GLU A 153 -18.19 -4.99 -6.48
N GLY A 154 -18.57 -6.14 -5.97
CA GLY A 154 -19.81 -6.83 -6.37
C GLY A 154 -19.75 -7.58 -7.72
N LEU A 155 -18.63 -7.60 -8.43
CA LEU A 155 -18.47 -8.35 -9.68
C LEU A 155 -18.17 -9.83 -9.46
N PHE A 156 -17.70 -10.21 -8.26
CA PHE A 156 -17.33 -11.57 -7.91
C PHE A 156 -18.19 -12.09 -6.74
N ASN A 157 -18.32 -13.41 -6.65
CA ASN A 157 -19.10 -14.05 -5.59
C ASN A 157 -18.41 -13.94 -4.21
N TYR A 158 -17.09 -13.79 -4.19
CA TYR A 158 -16.27 -13.71 -2.98
C TYR A 158 -15.25 -12.60 -3.12
N SER A 159 -15.06 -11.86 -2.04
CA SER A 159 -13.94 -10.92 -1.86
C SER A 159 -13.30 -11.14 -0.49
N TYR A 160 -11.98 -11.02 -0.45
CA TYR A 160 -11.17 -11.19 0.76
C TYR A 160 -10.28 -9.97 0.91
N ASP A 161 -10.66 -9.08 1.82
CA ASP A 161 -9.86 -7.92 2.21
C ASP A 161 -8.64 -8.40 3.01
N LEU A 162 -7.43 -8.15 2.48
CA LEU A 162 -6.22 -8.73 3.07
C LEU A 162 -5.89 -8.15 4.45
N SER A 163 -6.29 -6.90 4.75
CA SER A 163 -6.11 -6.33 6.08
C SER A 163 -7.05 -6.98 7.10
N GLN A 164 -8.30 -7.21 6.71
CA GLN A 164 -9.28 -7.91 7.55
C GLN A 164 -8.84 -9.36 7.81
N GLU A 165 -8.39 -10.07 6.76
CA GLU A 165 -7.91 -11.45 6.90
C GLU A 165 -6.65 -11.53 7.77
N TRP A 166 -5.72 -10.56 7.65
CA TRP A 166 -4.57 -10.45 8.55
C TRP A 166 -5.02 -10.22 10.01
N ASN A 167 -5.98 -9.32 10.23
CA ASN A 167 -6.50 -9.05 11.57
C ASN A 167 -7.18 -10.28 12.18
N LYS A 168 -7.98 -11.04 11.40
CA LYS A 168 -8.56 -12.32 11.83
C LYS A 168 -7.49 -13.33 12.22
N ALA A 169 -6.39 -13.42 11.45
CA ALA A 169 -5.31 -14.38 11.66
C ALA A 169 -4.40 -14.03 12.84
N THR A 170 -4.20 -12.74 13.12
CA THR A 170 -3.12 -12.27 14.02
C THR A 170 -3.58 -11.39 15.16
N HIS A 171 -4.79 -10.85 15.09
CA HIS A 171 -5.35 -9.81 15.98
C HIS A 171 -4.54 -8.50 15.99
N LEU A 172 -3.76 -8.24 14.94
CA LEU A 172 -2.95 -7.03 14.78
C LEU A 172 -3.48 -6.18 13.62
N PRO A 173 -3.28 -4.83 13.66
CA PRO A 173 -3.45 -3.98 12.49
C PRO A 173 -2.38 -4.29 11.44
N PHE A 174 -2.48 -3.69 10.26
CA PHE A 174 -1.45 -3.84 9.23
C PHE A 174 -1.00 -2.49 8.65
N ALA A 175 0.28 -2.38 8.28
CA ALA A 175 0.83 -1.24 7.56
C ALA A 175 1.34 -1.68 6.19
N PHE A 176 0.69 -1.23 5.12
CA PHE A 176 1.03 -1.58 3.74
C PHE A 176 2.23 -0.80 3.21
N ALA A 177 2.36 0.46 3.64
CA ALA A 177 3.50 1.30 3.29
C ALA A 177 3.89 2.20 4.47
N VAL A 178 5.19 2.44 4.63
CA VAL A 178 5.78 3.29 5.67
C VAL A 178 6.73 4.29 5.05
N TRP A 179 6.90 5.44 5.70
CA TRP A 179 7.88 6.42 5.27
C TRP A 179 9.29 6.01 5.65
N VAL A 180 10.19 6.04 4.70
CA VAL A 180 11.62 5.74 4.92
C VAL A 180 12.51 6.85 4.39
N ALA A 181 13.67 7.02 5.03
CA ALA A 181 14.73 7.92 4.57
C ALA A 181 16.07 7.21 4.49
N ARG A 182 16.95 7.69 3.59
CA ARG A 182 18.34 7.28 3.53
C ARG A 182 19.08 7.74 4.79
N LYS A 183 20.05 6.94 5.23
CA LYS A 183 20.96 7.36 6.28
C LYS A 183 21.67 8.66 5.86
N GLY A 184 21.63 9.65 6.75
CA GLY A 184 22.21 10.98 6.49
C GLY A 184 21.22 12.00 5.93
N THR A 185 19.95 11.64 5.70
CA THR A 185 18.91 12.64 5.44
C THR A 185 18.84 13.61 6.64
N PRO A 186 18.90 14.94 6.40
CA PRO A 186 18.84 15.95 7.46
C PRO A 186 17.59 15.80 8.33
N TYR A 187 17.74 15.92 9.63
CA TYR A 187 16.62 15.81 10.57
C TYR A 187 15.53 16.85 10.30
N GLU A 188 15.93 18.07 9.89
CA GLU A 188 14.99 19.13 9.52
C GLU A 188 14.04 18.73 8.37
N HIS A 189 14.49 17.88 7.42
CA HIS A 189 13.62 17.36 6.35
C HIS A 189 12.62 16.32 6.89
N ILE A 190 13.07 15.49 7.85
CA ILE A 190 12.20 14.48 8.48
C ILE A 190 11.13 15.16 9.32
N ASP A 191 11.53 16.13 10.14
CA ASP A 191 10.63 16.89 11.00
C ASP A 191 9.63 17.74 10.19
N ALA A 192 10.09 18.37 9.10
CA ALA A 192 9.22 19.10 8.18
C ALA A 192 8.22 18.16 7.47
N LEU A 193 8.65 16.98 7.05
CA LEU A 193 7.74 15.96 6.51
C LEU A 193 6.72 15.54 7.56
N GLN A 194 7.12 15.27 8.81
CA GLN A 194 6.21 14.91 9.89
C GLN A 194 5.08 15.95 10.04
N ARG A 195 5.42 17.25 10.07
CA ARG A 195 4.42 18.33 10.14
C ARG A 195 3.53 18.37 8.90
N ALA A 196 4.12 18.20 7.73
CA ALA A 196 3.36 18.18 6.47
C ALA A 196 2.34 17.02 6.43
N LEU A 197 2.73 15.83 6.89
CA LEU A 197 1.84 14.68 6.96
C LEU A 197 0.70 14.92 7.96
N THR A 198 1.01 15.49 9.13
CA THR A 198 0.00 15.88 10.13
C THR A 198 -1.02 16.84 9.51
N PHE A 199 -0.53 17.94 8.93
CA PHE A 199 -1.38 18.94 8.29
C PHE A 199 -2.27 18.32 7.19
N GLY A 200 -1.69 17.43 6.37
CA GLY A 200 -2.43 16.79 5.29
C GLY A 200 -3.53 15.84 5.79
N VAL A 201 -3.28 15.05 6.83
CA VAL A 201 -4.28 14.17 7.43
C VAL A 201 -5.40 14.97 8.10
N GLU A 202 -5.07 16.08 8.77
CA GLU A 202 -6.07 17.00 9.34
C GLU A 202 -6.90 17.71 8.26
N SER A 203 -6.36 17.88 7.05
CA SER A 203 -6.99 18.52 5.89
C SER A 203 -7.50 17.50 4.86
N THR A 204 -7.96 16.33 5.30
CA THR A 204 -8.36 15.22 4.39
C THR A 204 -9.46 15.63 3.41
N TRP A 205 -10.43 16.45 3.83
CA TRP A 205 -11.50 16.89 2.94
C TRP A 205 -10.98 17.81 1.83
N GLU A 206 -10.15 18.79 2.17
CA GLU A 206 -9.53 19.72 1.22
C GLU A 206 -8.65 18.94 0.21
N ALA A 207 -7.93 17.93 0.69
CA ALA A 207 -7.13 17.06 -0.16
C ALA A 207 -7.98 16.29 -1.17
N ILE A 208 -9.15 15.77 -0.76
CA ILE A 208 -10.10 15.06 -1.62
C ILE A 208 -10.64 16.00 -2.70
N VAL A 209 -11.05 17.20 -2.32
CA VAL A 209 -11.63 18.21 -3.24
C VAL A 209 -10.59 18.66 -4.27
N GLU A 210 -9.37 19.00 -3.81
CA GLU A 210 -8.29 19.43 -4.72
C GLU A 210 -7.94 18.35 -5.75
N ALA A 211 -7.92 17.09 -5.32
CA ALA A 211 -7.61 15.97 -6.19
C ALA A 211 -8.82 15.48 -7.04
N GLY A 212 -10.02 16.03 -6.85
CA GLY A 212 -11.22 15.71 -7.61
C GLY A 212 -11.86 14.37 -7.28
N PHE A 213 -11.58 13.82 -6.10
CA PHE A 213 -12.17 12.55 -5.65
C PHE A 213 -13.53 12.70 -4.97
N ASP A 214 -13.98 13.93 -4.69
CA ASP A 214 -15.32 14.26 -4.24
C ASP A 214 -16.42 13.91 -5.27
N LYS A 215 -16.03 13.71 -6.54
CA LYS A 215 -16.92 13.40 -7.68
C LYS A 215 -16.92 11.93 -8.09
N LYS A 216 -16.26 11.07 -7.34
CA LYS A 216 -16.22 9.63 -7.65
C LYS A 216 -17.48 8.90 -7.19
N HIS A 217 -17.72 7.71 -7.74
CA HIS A 217 -18.88 6.87 -7.39
C HIS A 217 -18.78 6.22 -6.00
N TYR A 218 -17.61 6.30 -5.36
CA TYR A 218 -17.37 5.82 -4.01
C TYR A 218 -17.10 6.99 -3.04
N ASN A 219 -17.35 6.77 -1.77
CA ASN A 219 -17.16 7.78 -0.72
C ASN A 219 -15.68 7.85 -0.29
N ALA A 220 -14.91 8.75 -0.93
CA ALA A 220 -13.49 8.94 -0.64
C ALA A 220 -13.23 9.40 0.80
N TYR A 221 -14.11 10.24 1.38
CA TYR A 221 -13.96 10.72 2.75
C TYR A 221 -14.17 9.59 3.78
N GLU A 222 -15.20 8.79 3.62
CA GLU A 222 -15.43 7.61 4.46
C GLU A 222 -14.26 6.65 4.40
N TYR A 223 -13.78 6.35 3.18
CA TYR A 223 -12.61 5.49 2.97
C TYR A 223 -11.38 6.00 3.72
N LEU A 224 -11.01 7.27 3.56
CA LEU A 224 -9.82 7.84 4.17
C LEU A 224 -9.91 8.03 5.69
N THR A 225 -11.14 8.12 6.25
CA THR A 225 -11.34 8.37 7.68
C THR A 225 -11.77 7.13 8.48
N GLN A 226 -12.26 6.08 7.81
CA GLN A 226 -12.77 4.88 8.49
C GLN A 226 -12.00 3.59 8.11
N ASN A 227 -11.46 3.51 6.90
CA ASN A 227 -10.75 2.32 6.44
C ASN A 227 -9.23 2.50 6.49
N ILE A 228 -8.72 3.69 6.21
CA ILE A 228 -7.30 3.98 6.35
C ILE A 228 -6.98 4.45 7.76
N ASP A 229 -5.99 3.82 8.37
CA ASP A 229 -5.40 4.24 9.63
C ASP A 229 -3.97 4.73 9.36
N PHE A 230 -3.83 6.07 9.35
CA PHE A 230 -2.58 6.74 9.01
C PHE A 230 -1.53 6.68 10.12
N VAL A 231 -1.91 6.41 11.38
CA VAL A 231 -0.96 6.42 12.50
C VAL A 231 -0.11 5.16 12.50
N PHE A 232 1.21 5.32 12.50
CA PHE A 232 2.18 4.23 12.60
C PHE A 232 2.58 4.02 14.06
N ASN A 233 1.76 3.29 14.80
CA ASN A 233 1.88 3.03 16.22
C ASN A 233 2.67 1.74 16.53
N ALA A 234 2.86 1.46 17.83
CA ALA A 234 3.59 0.28 18.31
C ALA A 234 2.98 -1.06 17.85
N GLU A 235 1.64 -1.14 17.71
CA GLU A 235 0.98 -2.35 17.25
C GLU A 235 1.29 -2.65 15.79
N LYS A 236 1.33 -1.61 14.93
CA LYS A 236 1.74 -1.75 13.53
C LYS A 236 3.22 -2.08 13.39
N HIS A 237 4.08 -1.57 14.28
CA HIS A 237 5.47 -2.01 14.35
C HIS A 237 5.57 -3.51 14.66
N ALA A 238 4.84 -3.99 15.66
CA ALA A 238 4.80 -5.42 16.01
C ALA A 238 4.24 -6.27 14.87
N ALA A 239 3.20 -5.77 14.18
CA ALA A 239 2.63 -6.42 13.01
C ALA A 239 3.64 -6.58 11.88
N LEU A 240 4.39 -5.52 11.55
CA LEU A 240 5.42 -5.58 10.53
C LEU A 240 6.57 -6.52 10.91
N GLN A 241 7.00 -6.54 12.17
CA GLN A 241 8.01 -7.49 12.61
C GLN A 241 7.55 -8.93 12.42
N LYS A 242 6.32 -9.26 12.86
CA LYS A 242 5.71 -10.58 12.64
C LYS A 242 5.63 -10.94 11.16
N PHE A 243 5.26 -9.99 10.32
CA PHE A 243 5.16 -10.16 8.87
C PHE A 243 6.54 -10.45 8.24
N TRP A 244 7.57 -9.70 8.64
CA TRP A 244 8.94 -9.89 8.14
C TRP A 244 9.58 -11.20 8.61
N ASP A 245 9.33 -11.61 9.85
CA ASP A 245 9.85 -12.86 10.43
C ASP A 245 9.31 -14.10 9.70
N ALA A 246 8.17 -13.98 9.04
CA ALA A 246 7.61 -15.08 8.25
C ALA A 246 8.45 -15.42 7.00
N GLY A 247 9.25 -14.48 6.50
CA GLY A 247 10.24 -14.70 5.46
C GLY A 247 9.69 -15.20 4.11
N LEU A 248 8.38 -15.12 3.92
CA LEU A 248 7.71 -15.61 2.72
C LEU A 248 8.10 -14.75 1.52
N LYS A 249 8.42 -15.42 0.40
CA LYS A 249 8.71 -14.78 -0.88
C LYS A 249 7.83 -15.42 -1.94
N ILE A 250 6.82 -14.66 -2.36
CA ILE A 250 6.04 -15.02 -3.54
C ILE A 250 6.72 -14.42 -4.76
N GLU A 251 7.06 -15.30 -5.70
CA GLU A 251 7.56 -14.93 -7.02
C GLU A 251 6.52 -15.37 -8.05
N PRO A 252 5.81 -14.43 -8.68
CA PRO A 252 4.81 -14.78 -9.67
C PRO A 252 5.45 -15.39 -10.92
N ARG A 253 4.82 -16.43 -11.45
CA ARG A 253 5.12 -16.99 -12.78
C ARG A 253 4.53 -16.06 -13.85
N SER A 254 5.12 -16.09 -15.04
CA SER A 254 4.48 -15.51 -16.22
C SER A 254 3.16 -16.25 -16.51
N ASN A 255 2.17 -15.52 -16.99
CA ASN A 255 0.89 -16.15 -17.34
C ASN A 255 1.10 -17.21 -18.44
N PRO A 256 0.54 -18.43 -18.29
CA PRO A 256 0.68 -19.49 -19.29
C PRO A 256 -0.12 -19.28 -20.58
N GLY A 257 -0.91 -18.16 -20.69
CA GLY A 257 -1.77 -17.89 -21.86
C GLY A 257 -3.15 -18.50 -21.73
#